data_134f80387d5625e5ce8141cef4838962
#
_entry.id   134f80387d5625e5ce8141cef4838962
#
_cell.length_a   1.000
_cell.length_b   1.000
_cell.length_c   1.000
_cell.angle_alpha   90.00
_cell.angle_beta   90.00
_cell.angle_gamma   90.00
#
_symmetry.space_group_name_H-M   'P 1'
#
loop_
_entity.id
_entity.type
_entity.pdbx_description
1 polymer ?
#
loop_
_entity_poly.entity_id
_entity_poly.type
_entity_poly.pdbx_seq_one_letter_code
_entity_poly.pdbx_strand_id
1 'polypeptide(L)'
;MRHPGLPGGLVLDSTLFGPGSLQDSLEVFERRGGAAARDAAARYIGGDTSPEAATAWAAHAMPLYGSASDGGIAARGARVRLSREVQARFRRGECGPLDVTADDLGKVSCPVLVLAGEDDPVSPVAATRRVTSSARHPVPELHVFANVGHGAFRQAPAQAFALLRAFLLQSHCEPGG
;
A
#
# COMPACT_ATOMS: atom_id res chain seq x y z
N MET A 1 -0.21 -17.12 1.08
CA MET A 1 1.23 -17.26 0.75
C MET A 1 1.53 -18.64 0.22
N ARG A 2 2.31 -18.79 -0.90
CA ARG A 2 2.63 -20.12 -1.48
C ARG A 2 3.85 -20.78 -0.84
N HIS A 3 4.81 -19.99 -0.37
CA HIS A 3 6.10 -20.46 0.16
C HIS A 3 6.51 -19.64 1.39
N PRO A 4 5.85 -19.79 2.55
CA PRO A 4 6.05 -18.94 3.71
C PRO A 4 7.43 -19.11 4.38
N GLY A 5 8.09 -20.26 4.19
CA GLY A 5 9.43 -20.54 4.77
C GLY A 5 10.61 -20.15 3.88
N LEU A 6 10.37 -19.56 2.70
CA LEU A 6 11.44 -19.18 1.77
C LEU A 6 12.17 -17.87 2.15
N PRO A 7 11.45 -16.77 2.55
CA PRO A 7 12.13 -15.52 2.82
C PRO A 7 12.84 -15.54 4.19
N GLY A 8 14.07 -15.02 4.24
CA GLY A 8 14.77 -14.74 5.48
C GLY A 8 14.32 -13.44 6.17
N GLY A 9 13.60 -12.58 5.45
CA GLY A 9 12.96 -11.36 5.94
C GLY A 9 11.94 -10.87 4.92
N LEU A 10 10.86 -10.23 5.37
CA LEU A 10 9.79 -9.71 4.52
C LEU A 10 9.62 -8.21 4.73
N VAL A 11 9.66 -7.44 3.65
CA VAL A 11 9.36 -6.01 3.68
C VAL A 11 8.09 -5.74 2.91
N LEU A 12 7.14 -5.08 3.54
CA LEU A 12 5.84 -4.69 3.00
C LEU A 12 5.76 -3.16 2.95
N ASP A 13 5.86 -2.57 1.75
CA ASP A 13 5.72 -1.12 1.54
C ASP A 13 4.39 -0.82 0.87
N SER A 14 3.59 0.04 1.48
CA SER A 14 2.30 0.48 0.95
C SER A 14 1.40 -0.69 0.51
N THR A 15 1.32 -1.70 1.36
CA THR A 15 0.59 -2.94 1.10
C THR A 15 -0.88 -2.81 1.52
N LEU A 16 -1.78 -3.37 0.73
CA LEU A 16 -3.20 -3.48 1.10
C LEU A 16 -3.37 -4.48 2.24
N PHE A 17 -3.99 -4.05 3.32
CA PHE A 17 -4.23 -4.86 4.51
C PHE A 17 -5.73 -5.02 4.80
N GLY A 18 -6.19 -6.26 4.83
CA GLY A 18 -7.46 -6.69 5.38
C GLY A 18 -8.71 -6.27 4.62
N PRO A 19 -9.81 -7.00 4.82
CA PRO A 19 -11.12 -6.57 4.38
C PRO A 19 -11.54 -5.30 5.15
N GLY A 20 -12.21 -4.37 4.47
CA GLY A 20 -12.64 -3.10 5.06
C GLY A 20 -11.69 -1.93 4.82
N SER A 21 -10.54 -2.15 4.17
CA SER A 21 -9.62 -1.08 3.78
C SER A 21 -10.25 -0.06 2.83
N LEU A 22 -11.30 -0.44 2.09
CA LEU A 22 -12.01 0.47 1.19
C LEU A 22 -12.62 1.66 1.92
N GLN A 23 -13.31 1.44 3.06
CA GLN A 23 -13.90 2.54 3.83
C GLN A 23 -12.82 3.48 4.36
N ASP A 24 -11.72 2.93 4.90
CA ASP A 24 -10.58 3.74 5.34
C ASP A 24 -9.96 4.52 4.16
N SER A 25 -9.87 3.91 2.98
CA SER A 25 -9.42 4.57 1.75
C SER A 25 -10.29 5.77 1.40
N LEU A 26 -11.61 5.58 1.38
CA LEU A 26 -12.56 6.65 1.05
C LEU A 26 -12.49 7.81 2.04
N GLU A 27 -12.26 7.53 3.34
CA GLU A 27 -12.05 8.55 4.36
C GLU A 27 -10.77 9.35 4.12
N VAL A 28 -9.68 8.69 3.70
CA VAL A 28 -8.43 9.39 3.35
C VAL A 28 -8.62 10.23 2.10
N PHE A 29 -9.29 9.73 1.06
CA PHE A 29 -9.59 10.51 -0.14
C PHE A 29 -10.44 11.73 0.19
N GLU A 30 -11.48 11.58 1.03
CA GLU A 30 -12.34 12.68 1.46
C GLU A 30 -11.56 13.72 2.27
N ARG A 31 -10.78 13.30 3.25
CA ARG A 31 -9.96 14.19 4.08
C ARG A 31 -8.98 15.02 3.25
N ARG A 32 -8.38 14.42 2.21
CA ARG A 32 -7.33 15.04 1.41
C ARG A 32 -7.84 15.79 0.18
N GLY A 33 -8.93 15.38 -0.41
CA GLY A 33 -9.43 15.92 -1.68
C GLY A 33 -10.92 16.24 -1.70
N GLY A 34 -11.60 16.12 -0.55
CA GLY A 34 -13.03 16.40 -0.43
C GLY A 34 -13.93 15.36 -1.08
N ALA A 35 -15.24 15.68 -1.14
CA ALA A 35 -16.27 14.79 -1.65
C ALA A 35 -15.98 14.31 -3.09
N ALA A 36 -15.48 15.20 -3.96
CA ALA A 36 -15.19 14.83 -5.35
C ALA A 36 -14.13 13.73 -5.46
N ALA A 37 -13.10 13.76 -4.61
CA ALA A 37 -12.08 12.71 -4.57
C ALA A 37 -12.64 11.39 -4.02
N ARG A 38 -13.44 11.47 -2.96
CA ARG A 38 -14.13 10.32 -2.37
C ARG A 38 -15.05 9.63 -3.39
N ASP A 39 -15.90 10.40 -4.08
CA ASP A 39 -16.84 9.86 -5.05
C ASP A 39 -16.12 9.25 -6.27
N ALA A 40 -15.08 9.92 -6.77
CA ALA A 40 -14.24 9.38 -7.84
C ALA A 40 -13.57 8.06 -7.43
N ALA A 41 -13.05 7.98 -6.20
CA ALA A 41 -12.45 6.77 -5.65
C ALA A 41 -13.49 5.65 -5.49
N ALA A 42 -14.65 5.95 -4.92
CA ALA A 42 -15.72 4.98 -4.72
C ALA A 42 -16.19 4.34 -6.03
N ARG A 43 -16.40 5.15 -7.07
CA ARG A 43 -16.78 4.65 -8.40
C ARG A 43 -15.70 3.77 -9.03
N TYR A 44 -14.47 4.26 -9.06
CA TYR A 44 -13.36 3.58 -9.72
C TYR A 44 -12.99 2.26 -9.03
N ILE A 45 -12.87 2.26 -7.71
CA ILE A 45 -12.54 1.06 -6.91
C ILE A 45 -13.74 0.10 -6.90
N GLY A 46 -14.97 0.63 -6.92
CA GLY A 46 -16.21 -0.15 -7.04
C GLY A 46 -16.42 -0.82 -8.41
N GLY A 47 -15.48 -0.63 -9.35
CA GLY A 47 -15.49 -1.32 -10.63
C GLY A 47 -16.20 -0.58 -11.77
N ASP A 48 -16.55 0.71 -11.59
CA ASP A 48 -17.08 1.52 -12.68
C ASP A 48 -15.98 1.72 -13.76
N THR A 49 -16.20 1.13 -14.93
CA THR A 49 -15.25 1.16 -16.06
C THR A 49 -15.57 2.24 -17.08
N SER A 50 -16.55 3.11 -16.80
CA SER A 50 -16.94 4.20 -17.71
C SER A 50 -15.78 5.19 -17.93
N PRO A 51 -15.74 5.85 -19.11
CA PRO A 51 -14.78 6.93 -19.38
C PRO A 51 -14.90 8.08 -18.35
N GLU A 52 -16.12 8.35 -17.89
CA GLU A 52 -16.42 9.39 -16.89
C GLU A 52 -15.80 9.06 -15.54
N ALA A 53 -15.88 7.79 -15.08
CA ALA A 53 -15.26 7.34 -13.85
C ALA A 53 -13.71 7.40 -13.95
N ALA A 54 -13.15 7.01 -15.09
CA ALA A 54 -11.72 7.09 -15.34
C ALA A 54 -11.22 8.55 -15.35
N THR A 55 -12.01 9.47 -15.93
CA THR A 55 -11.68 10.90 -15.97
C THR A 55 -11.76 11.50 -14.57
N ALA A 56 -12.82 11.22 -13.81
CA ALA A 56 -12.96 11.69 -12.43
C ALA A 56 -11.84 11.18 -11.53
N TRP A 57 -11.51 9.89 -11.65
CA TRP A 57 -10.38 9.30 -10.94
C TRP A 57 -9.06 10.01 -11.22
N ALA A 58 -8.74 10.22 -12.51
CA ALA A 58 -7.52 10.90 -12.92
C ALA A 58 -7.43 12.35 -12.42
N ALA A 59 -8.58 13.04 -12.37
CA ALA A 59 -8.65 14.44 -11.95
C ALA A 59 -8.61 14.63 -10.42
N HIS A 60 -9.30 13.78 -9.66
CA HIS A 60 -9.58 14.03 -8.25
C HIS A 60 -8.90 13.06 -7.28
N ALA A 61 -8.72 11.79 -7.65
CA ALA A 61 -8.20 10.77 -6.76
C ALA A 61 -6.72 10.45 -7.00
N MET A 62 -6.33 10.20 -8.24
CA MET A 62 -4.95 9.81 -8.59
C MET A 62 -3.88 10.82 -8.14
N PRO A 63 -4.09 12.14 -8.17
CA PRO A 63 -3.11 13.11 -7.66
C PRO A 63 -2.82 12.96 -6.18
N LEU A 64 -3.74 12.37 -5.41
CA LEU A 64 -3.61 12.19 -3.96
C LEU A 64 -2.74 10.97 -3.57
N TYR A 65 -2.26 10.18 -4.52
CA TYR A 65 -1.35 9.06 -4.25
C TYR A 65 0.00 9.52 -3.71
N GLY A 66 0.47 10.69 -4.13
CA GLY A 66 1.69 11.31 -3.63
C GLY A 66 1.43 12.26 -2.48
N SER A 67 2.51 12.70 -1.82
CA SER A 67 2.49 13.88 -0.96
C SER A 67 2.53 15.15 -1.81
N ALA A 68 2.19 16.29 -1.20
CA ALA A 68 2.26 17.60 -1.87
C ALA A 68 3.66 17.94 -2.42
N SER A 69 4.70 17.31 -1.86
CA SER A 69 6.11 17.47 -2.28
C SER A 69 6.52 16.54 -3.42
N ASP A 70 5.65 15.59 -3.86
CA ASP A 70 5.98 14.63 -4.91
C ASP A 70 5.79 15.21 -6.32
N GLY A 71 6.66 16.15 -6.71
CA GLY A 71 6.68 16.76 -8.05
C GLY A 71 6.95 15.80 -9.21
N GLY A 72 7.21 14.53 -8.91
CA GLY A 72 7.56 13.50 -9.92
C GLY A 72 6.39 12.71 -10.49
N ILE A 73 5.14 12.91 -10.05
CA ILE A 73 3.98 12.13 -10.50
C ILE A 73 3.78 12.26 -12.01
N ALA A 74 3.81 13.48 -12.55
CA ALA A 74 3.61 13.71 -13.99
C ALA A 74 4.74 13.11 -14.83
N ALA A 75 6.00 13.27 -14.41
CA ALA A 75 7.16 12.70 -15.10
C ALA A 75 7.18 11.17 -15.07
N ARG A 76 6.67 10.56 -14.01
CA ARG A 76 6.49 9.12 -13.92
C ARG A 76 5.37 8.63 -14.82
N GLY A 77 4.23 9.34 -14.83
CA GLY A 77 3.09 9.02 -15.69
C GLY A 77 3.48 8.90 -17.17
N ALA A 78 4.38 9.76 -17.64
CA ALA A 78 4.88 9.71 -19.00
C ALA A 78 5.69 8.43 -19.35
N ARG A 79 6.21 7.72 -18.35
CA ARG A 79 6.98 6.48 -18.52
C ARG A 79 6.18 5.21 -18.27
N VAL A 80 4.98 5.33 -17.74
CA VAL A 80 4.12 4.18 -17.43
C VAL A 80 3.56 3.57 -18.71
N ARG A 81 3.78 2.28 -18.89
CA ARG A 81 3.11 1.49 -19.93
C ARG A 81 1.94 0.76 -19.30
N LEU A 82 0.73 1.19 -19.65
CA LEU A 82 -0.50 0.57 -19.14
C LEU A 82 -0.95 -0.55 -20.09
N SER A 83 -1.07 -1.76 -19.58
CA SER A 83 -1.80 -2.82 -20.26
C SER A 83 -3.28 -2.72 -19.90
N ARG A 84 -4.10 -2.36 -20.90
CA ARG A 84 -5.56 -2.28 -20.70
C ARG A 84 -6.17 -3.63 -20.31
N GLU A 85 -5.64 -4.72 -20.83
CA GLU A 85 -6.09 -6.07 -20.49
C GLU A 85 -5.82 -6.40 -19.02
N VAL A 86 -4.59 -6.20 -18.56
CA VAL A 86 -4.22 -6.44 -17.15
C VAL A 86 -5.05 -5.56 -16.22
N GLN A 87 -5.23 -4.29 -16.56
CA GLN A 87 -6.04 -3.37 -15.76
C GLN A 87 -7.51 -3.79 -15.70
N ALA A 88 -8.07 -4.30 -16.81
CA ALA A 88 -9.43 -4.80 -16.83
C ALA A 88 -9.59 -6.06 -15.96
N ARG A 89 -8.63 -7.01 -16.05
CA ARG A 89 -8.62 -8.22 -15.20
C ARG A 89 -8.50 -7.87 -13.72
N PHE A 90 -7.62 -6.93 -13.38
CA PHE A 90 -7.49 -6.45 -12.00
C PHE A 90 -8.80 -5.88 -11.46
N ARG A 91 -9.48 -5.01 -12.22
CA ARG A 91 -10.76 -4.42 -11.82
C ARG A 91 -11.89 -5.44 -11.69
N ARG A 92 -11.84 -6.55 -12.44
CA ARG A 92 -12.80 -7.66 -12.31
C ARG A 92 -12.47 -8.61 -11.16
N GLY A 93 -11.43 -8.34 -10.37
CA GLY A 93 -11.02 -9.21 -9.28
C GLY A 93 -10.38 -10.53 -9.72
N GLU A 94 -10.00 -10.68 -11.00
CA GLU A 94 -9.42 -11.90 -11.55
C GLU A 94 -7.98 -12.16 -11.11
N CYS A 95 -7.34 -11.19 -10.45
CA CYS A 95 -5.97 -11.32 -9.92
C CYS A 95 -5.91 -12.02 -8.55
N GLY A 96 -7.05 -12.44 -8.01
CA GLY A 96 -7.17 -13.03 -6.67
C GLY A 96 -7.19 -11.98 -5.55
N PRO A 97 -7.24 -12.42 -4.30
CA PRO A 97 -7.22 -11.52 -3.15
C PRO A 97 -5.87 -10.79 -3.10
N LEU A 98 -5.93 -9.49 -2.95
CA LEU A 98 -4.76 -8.62 -2.87
C LEU A 98 -4.46 -8.19 -1.43
N ASP A 99 -5.44 -8.37 -0.55
CA ASP A 99 -5.35 -7.94 0.84
C ASP A 99 -4.51 -8.94 1.64
N VAL A 100 -3.55 -8.43 2.39
CA VAL A 100 -2.80 -9.20 3.39
C VAL A 100 -3.57 -9.18 4.70
N THR A 101 -3.84 -10.35 5.25
CA THR A 101 -4.54 -10.53 6.54
C THR A 101 -3.57 -10.81 7.67
N ALA A 102 -4.05 -10.72 8.93
CA ALA A 102 -3.26 -11.14 10.10
C ALA A 102 -2.90 -12.64 10.03
N ASP A 103 -3.81 -13.47 9.49
CA ASP A 103 -3.56 -14.91 9.28
C ASP A 103 -2.47 -15.15 8.23
N ASP A 104 -2.39 -14.30 7.20
CA ASP A 104 -1.31 -14.40 6.22
C ASP A 104 0.04 -14.01 6.81
N LEU A 105 0.08 -13.00 7.66
CA LEU A 105 1.28 -12.64 8.41
C LEU A 105 1.67 -13.76 9.38
N GLY A 106 0.70 -14.40 10.03
CA GLY A 106 0.93 -15.53 10.94
C GLY A 106 1.51 -16.79 10.28
N LYS A 107 1.45 -16.91 8.95
CA LYS A 107 2.08 -18.01 8.19
C LYS A 107 3.55 -17.76 7.88
N VAL A 108 4.03 -16.53 8.08
CA VAL A 108 5.42 -16.15 7.82
C VAL A 108 6.26 -16.42 9.06
N SER A 109 7.39 -17.12 8.90
CA SER A 109 8.30 -17.43 10.00
C SER A 109 9.48 -16.46 10.14
N CYS A 110 9.70 -15.61 9.15
CA CYS A 110 10.78 -14.62 9.16
C CYS A 110 10.32 -13.26 9.75
N PRO A 111 11.26 -12.39 10.16
CA PRO A 111 10.95 -11.02 10.55
C PRO A 111 10.19 -10.27 9.46
N VAL A 112 9.28 -9.37 9.87
CA VAL A 112 8.45 -8.57 8.95
C VAL A 112 8.61 -7.09 9.26
N LEU A 113 9.02 -6.31 8.26
CA LEU A 113 9.05 -4.84 8.29
C LEU A 113 7.89 -4.30 7.46
N VAL A 114 7.07 -3.44 8.04
CA VAL A 114 5.95 -2.78 7.36
C VAL A 114 6.19 -1.28 7.30
N LEU A 115 6.16 -0.72 6.09
CA LEU A 115 6.32 0.70 5.83
C LEU A 115 4.99 1.26 5.32
N ALA A 116 4.46 2.29 5.97
CA ALA A 116 3.17 2.89 5.63
C ALA A 116 3.27 4.42 5.61
N GLY A 117 2.69 5.05 4.60
CA GLY A 117 2.50 6.49 4.57
C GLY A 117 1.26 6.91 5.37
N GLU A 118 1.37 7.95 6.19
CA GLU A 118 0.24 8.47 6.98
C GLU A 118 -0.91 8.96 6.08
N ASP A 119 -0.56 9.51 4.93
CA ASP A 119 -1.48 10.08 3.95
C ASP A 119 -1.78 9.14 2.77
N ASP A 120 -1.48 7.85 2.90
CA ASP A 120 -1.70 6.87 1.83
C ASP A 120 -3.21 6.55 1.70
N PRO A 121 -3.86 6.96 0.59
CA PRO A 121 -5.26 6.66 0.39
C PRO A 121 -5.51 5.26 -0.20
N VAL A 122 -4.45 4.59 -0.66
CA VAL A 122 -4.54 3.24 -1.27
C VAL A 122 -4.38 2.17 -0.20
N SER A 123 -3.41 2.37 0.69
CA SER A 123 -3.09 1.47 1.80
C SER A 123 -3.18 2.22 3.12
N PRO A 124 -4.41 2.54 3.60
CA PRO A 124 -4.59 3.41 4.77
C PRO A 124 -3.92 2.88 6.02
N VAL A 125 -3.25 3.75 6.76
CA VAL A 125 -2.58 3.40 8.03
C VAL A 125 -3.53 2.76 9.02
N ALA A 126 -4.82 3.13 9.04
CA ALA A 126 -5.81 2.51 9.92
C ALA A 126 -5.95 1.01 9.67
N ALA A 127 -6.08 0.60 8.41
CA ALA A 127 -6.12 -0.82 8.02
C ALA A 127 -4.80 -1.52 8.35
N THR A 128 -3.66 -0.90 8.03
CA THR A 128 -2.33 -1.41 8.33
C THR A 128 -2.16 -1.69 9.82
N ARG A 129 -2.51 -0.73 10.68
CA ARG A 129 -2.44 -0.87 12.14
C ARG A 129 -3.33 -2.00 12.66
N ARG A 130 -4.57 -2.13 12.16
CA ARG A 130 -5.47 -3.21 12.59
C ARG A 130 -4.88 -4.58 12.31
N VAL A 131 -4.33 -4.80 11.13
CA VAL A 131 -3.79 -6.10 10.73
C VAL A 131 -2.47 -6.39 11.44
N THR A 132 -1.55 -5.43 11.49
CA THR A 132 -0.24 -5.64 12.14
C THR A 132 -0.36 -5.85 13.65
N SER A 133 -1.27 -5.15 14.33
CA SER A 133 -1.50 -5.33 15.77
C SER A 133 -2.21 -6.66 16.11
N SER A 134 -2.88 -7.28 15.15
CA SER A 134 -3.54 -8.57 15.31
C SER A 134 -2.63 -9.76 15.00
N ALA A 135 -1.50 -9.53 14.31
CA ALA A 135 -0.52 -10.56 14.02
C ALA A 135 0.28 -10.91 15.28
N ARG A 136 0.38 -12.19 15.61
CA ARG A 136 1.00 -12.64 16.86
C ARG A 136 2.46 -13.05 16.70
N HIS A 137 2.77 -13.78 15.64
CA HIS A 137 4.11 -14.26 15.32
C HIS A 137 4.30 -14.39 13.81
N PRO A 138 5.37 -13.80 13.24
CA PRO A 138 6.20 -12.76 13.87
C PRO A 138 5.39 -11.49 14.14
N VAL A 139 5.76 -10.72 15.16
CA VAL A 139 5.18 -9.39 15.38
C VAL A 139 5.81 -8.44 14.35
N PRO A 140 5.02 -7.86 13.43
CA PRO A 140 5.58 -6.98 12.42
C PRO A 140 6.09 -5.67 13.02
N GLU A 141 7.26 -5.24 12.58
CA GLU A 141 7.77 -3.91 12.87
C GLU A 141 7.12 -2.90 11.94
N LEU A 142 6.25 -2.02 12.47
CA LEU A 142 5.53 -1.02 11.68
C LEU A 142 6.15 0.37 11.84
N HIS A 143 6.55 0.97 10.71
CA HIS A 143 6.96 2.37 10.61
C HIS A 143 5.94 3.16 9.80
N VAL A 144 5.45 4.27 10.38
CA VAL A 144 4.54 5.20 9.73
C VAL A 144 5.28 6.50 9.44
N PHE A 145 5.25 6.91 8.18
CA PHE A 145 5.91 8.11 7.69
C PHE A 145 4.93 9.27 7.62
N ALA A 146 5.19 10.33 8.37
CA ALA A 146 4.38 11.56 8.34
C ALA A 146 4.49 12.25 6.97
N ASN A 147 3.36 12.78 6.47
CA ASN A 147 3.26 13.49 5.19
C ASN A 147 3.69 12.64 3.96
N VAL A 148 3.61 11.33 4.05
CA VAL A 148 3.92 10.40 2.96
C VAL A 148 2.63 9.74 2.50
N GLY A 149 2.40 9.71 1.19
CA GLY A 149 1.31 8.97 0.56
C GLY A 149 1.74 7.54 0.19
N HIS A 150 1.30 7.05 -0.96
CA HIS A 150 1.54 5.69 -1.43
C HIS A 150 2.98 5.49 -1.92
N GLY A 151 3.80 4.70 -1.19
CA GLY A 151 5.18 4.36 -1.51
C GLY A 151 6.23 5.11 -0.70
N ALA A 152 6.63 4.57 0.47
CA ALA A 152 7.60 5.17 1.36
C ALA A 152 9.00 5.29 0.73
N PHE A 153 9.46 4.26 0.02
CA PHE A 153 10.76 4.31 -0.68
C PHE A 153 10.85 5.42 -1.72
N ARG A 154 9.73 5.85 -2.27
CA ARG A 154 9.69 6.90 -3.27
C ARG A 154 9.60 8.30 -2.66
N GLN A 155 8.83 8.44 -1.59
CA GLN A 155 8.50 9.76 -1.04
C GLN A 155 9.38 10.15 0.14
N ALA A 156 9.93 9.17 0.86
CA ALA A 156 10.86 9.35 1.97
C ALA A 156 12.08 8.42 1.83
N PRO A 157 12.83 8.45 0.69
CA PRO A 157 13.86 7.46 0.38
C PRO A 157 14.95 7.36 1.44
N ALA A 158 15.42 8.48 1.97
CA ALA A 158 16.49 8.47 2.98
C ALA A 158 16.09 7.68 4.23
N GLN A 159 14.90 7.91 4.75
CA GLN A 159 14.39 7.23 5.94
C GLN A 159 14.04 5.77 5.63
N ALA A 160 13.33 5.52 4.52
CA ALA A 160 12.90 4.16 4.15
C ALA A 160 14.10 3.24 3.89
N PHE A 161 15.14 3.70 3.19
CA PHE A 161 16.35 2.91 2.96
C PHE A 161 17.20 2.74 4.23
N ALA A 162 17.20 3.71 5.16
CA ALA A 162 17.86 3.54 6.46
C ALA A 162 17.20 2.43 7.28
N LEU A 163 15.86 2.40 7.34
CA LEU A 163 15.09 1.35 8.00
C LEU A 163 15.31 -0.02 7.35
N LEU A 164 15.26 -0.07 6.02
CA LEU A 164 15.55 -1.31 5.28
C LEU A 164 16.92 -1.85 5.62
N ARG A 165 17.95 -0.98 5.65
CA ARG A 165 19.33 -1.39 5.98
C ARG A 165 19.41 -1.92 7.41
N ALA A 166 18.81 -1.24 8.38
CA ALA A 166 18.79 -1.68 9.78
C ALA A 166 18.12 -3.05 9.90
N PHE A 167 16.96 -3.22 9.27
CA PHE A 167 16.22 -4.48 9.24
C PHE A 167 17.01 -5.63 8.65
N LEU A 168 17.69 -5.43 7.52
CA LEU A 168 18.52 -6.46 6.89
C LEU A 168 19.72 -6.87 7.77
N LEU A 169 20.35 -5.92 8.44
CA LEU A 169 21.45 -6.22 9.34
C LEU A 169 21.02 -7.03 10.57
N GLN A 170 19.84 -6.73 11.12
CA GLN A 170 19.27 -7.46 12.26
C GLN A 170 18.84 -8.88 11.85
N SER A 171 18.21 -9.03 10.69
CA SER A 171 17.73 -10.33 10.18
C SER A 171 18.86 -11.32 9.85
N HIS A 172 20.10 -10.84 9.68
CA HIS A 172 21.26 -11.69 9.40
C HIS A 172 22.09 -12.01 10.66
N CYS A 173 21.75 -11.42 11.81
CA CYS A 173 22.50 -11.61 13.06
C CYS A 173 21.97 -12.71 13.98
N GLU A 174 20.94 -13.47 13.59
CA GLU A 174 20.59 -14.70 14.31
C GLU A 174 21.31 -15.90 13.65
N PRO A 175 22.47 -16.34 14.18
CA PRO A 175 23.02 -17.64 13.81
C PRO A 175 22.03 -18.67 14.36
N GLY A 176 21.50 -19.50 13.46
CA GLY A 176 20.64 -20.59 13.84
C GLY A 176 21.24 -21.39 15.00
N GLY A 177 20.49 -21.47 16.08
CA GLY A 177 20.76 -22.40 17.18
C GLY A 177 20.33 -23.81 16.77
#